data_b8914966ab716404eba870b06e5dbe95
#
_entry.id   b8914966ab716404eba870b06e5dbe95
#
_cell.length_a   1.000
_cell.length_b   1.000
_cell.length_c   1.000
_cell.angle_alpha   90.00
_cell.angle_beta   90.00
_cell.angle_gamma   90.00
#
_symmetry.space_group_name_H-M   'P 1'
#
loop_
_entity.id
_entity.type
_entity.pdbx_description
1 polymer ?
#
loop_
_entity_poly.entity_id
_entity_poly.type
_entity_poly.pdbx_seq_one_letter_code
_entity_poly.pdbx_strand_id
1 'polypeptide(L)'
;MESISGTGGDRAMIQIPRSICERMIDHAKKESPLECCGILSGKGKTVQKAFEVHNAEQSPTRYSMSPLDQLKVFEEMERESMEMVAVYHSHPQTIAFPSETDVKLAFYPEISSVIISLKDEDNPVMKAFSIGKDAIYPEEIEVIP
;
A
#
# COMPACT_ATOMS: atom_id res chain seq x y z
N MET A 1 -14.27 22.43 3.24
CA MET A 1 -13.81 22.19 3.20
C MET A 1 -13.40 21.93 3.34
N GLU A 2 -13.87 21.93 3.59
CA GLU A 2 -13.47 21.58 3.77
C GLU A 2 -13.08 21.37 4.01
N SER A 3 -13.47 21.56 4.38
CA SER A 3 -13.02 21.26 4.60
C SER A 3 -12.76 21.01 5.00
N ILE A 4 -13.22 21.16 5.31
CA ILE A 4 -12.90 20.85 5.60
C ILE A 4 -12.65 20.50 5.79
N SER A 5 -13.00 20.59 5.94
CA SER A 5 -12.69 20.18 5.99
C SER A 5 -12.45 19.95 6.08
N GLY A 6 -12.73 20.03 6.36
CA GLY A 6 -12.46 19.65 6.28
C GLY A 6 -12.49 19.22 6.45
N THR A 7 -12.84 19.55 6.76
CA THR A 7 -12.88 18.99 6.75
C THR A 7 -12.84 18.40 6.91
N GLY A 8 -12.86 18.84 7.72
CA GLY A 8 -12.92 17.99 7.85
C GLY A 8 -13.29 17.24 7.45
N GLY A 9 -13.48 17.40 7.32
CA GLY A 9 -14.01 16.24 6.85
C GLY A 9 -13.39 15.66 5.63
N ASP A 10 -12.57 16.37 5.00
CA ASP A 10 -11.98 15.92 3.74
C ASP A 10 -10.83 14.97 4.01
N ARG A 11 -11.18 13.69 4.07
CA ARG A 11 -10.17 12.67 4.12
C ARG A 11 -9.55 12.49 2.77
N ALA A 12 -8.25 12.25 2.74
CA ALA A 12 -7.60 11.77 1.53
C ALA A 12 -8.23 10.45 1.14
N MET A 13 -8.36 10.22 -0.16
CA MET A 13 -8.98 9.02 -0.69
C MET A 13 -8.09 8.46 -1.79
N ILE A 14 -7.87 7.14 -1.75
CA ILE A 14 -7.16 6.44 -2.82
C ILE A 14 -8.17 5.56 -3.55
N GLN A 15 -8.15 5.62 -4.88
CA GLN A 15 -9.05 4.82 -5.71
C GLN A 15 -8.29 3.63 -6.26
N ILE A 16 -8.79 2.42 -5.99
CA ILE A 16 -8.14 1.19 -6.43
C ILE A 16 -9.15 0.33 -7.18
N PRO A 17 -8.88 -0.05 -8.43
CA PRO A 17 -9.75 -0.97 -9.14
C PRO A 17 -9.92 -2.28 -8.40
N ARG A 18 -11.14 -2.84 -8.46
CA ARG A 18 -11.46 -4.09 -7.77
C ARG A 18 -10.49 -5.21 -8.14
N SER A 19 -10.17 -5.33 -9.42
CA SER A 19 -9.26 -6.38 -9.90
C SER A 19 -7.87 -6.26 -9.26
N ILE A 20 -7.42 -5.03 -9.01
CA ILE A 20 -6.14 -4.79 -8.38
C ILE A 20 -6.21 -5.14 -6.90
N CYS A 21 -7.30 -4.78 -6.22
CA CYS A 21 -7.51 -5.20 -4.83
C CYS A 21 -7.42 -6.72 -4.69
N GLU A 22 -8.07 -7.43 -5.60
CA GLU A 22 -8.06 -8.90 -5.59
C GLU A 22 -6.65 -9.45 -5.79
N ARG A 23 -5.90 -8.87 -6.73
CA ARG A 23 -4.52 -9.29 -6.97
C ARG A 23 -3.62 -9.04 -5.77
N MET A 24 -3.82 -7.93 -5.06
CA MET A 24 -3.05 -7.62 -3.86
C MET A 24 -3.33 -8.62 -2.75
N ILE A 25 -4.61 -8.98 -2.57
CA ILE A 25 -4.99 -9.98 -1.57
C ILE A 25 -4.42 -11.35 -1.94
N ASP A 26 -4.50 -11.74 -3.22
CA ASP A 26 -3.93 -13.00 -3.67
C ASP A 26 -2.42 -13.04 -3.44
N HIS A 27 -1.74 -11.92 -3.70
CA HIS A 27 -0.29 -11.81 -3.45
C HIS A 27 0.01 -12.02 -1.97
N ALA A 28 -0.76 -11.38 -1.09
CA ALA A 28 -0.59 -11.53 0.35
C ALA A 28 -0.77 -12.98 0.79
N LYS A 29 -1.79 -13.65 0.29
CA LYS A 29 -2.05 -15.05 0.62
C LYS A 29 -0.96 -15.97 0.11
N LYS A 30 -0.48 -15.72 -1.11
CA LYS A 30 0.57 -16.54 -1.73
C LYS A 30 1.87 -16.47 -0.93
N GLU A 31 2.23 -15.30 -0.42
CA GLU A 31 3.48 -15.11 0.31
C GLU A 31 3.39 -15.48 1.79
N SER A 32 2.17 -15.57 2.34
CA SER A 32 1.98 -15.92 3.75
C SER A 32 2.72 -17.21 4.09
N PRO A 33 3.41 -17.31 5.22
CA PRO A 33 3.40 -16.41 6.39
C PRO A 33 4.39 -15.24 6.32
N LEU A 34 5.01 -15.00 5.17
CA LEU A 34 5.91 -13.86 5.00
C LEU A 34 5.10 -12.63 4.58
N GLU A 35 5.59 -11.44 4.93
CA GLU A 35 5.03 -10.21 4.41
C GLU A 35 5.31 -10.12 2.92
N CYS A 36 4.28 -9.77 2.14
CA CYS A 36 4.48 -9.39 0.75
C CYS A 36 4.61 -7.87 0.66
N CYS A 37 5.13 -7.38 -0.47
CA CYS A 37 5.19 -5.95 -0.73
C CYS A 37 5.07 -5.68 -2.21
N GLY A 38 4.68 -4.44 -2.54
CA GLY A 38 4.53 -4.04 -3.93
C GLY A 38 4.33 -2.56 -4.08
N ILE A 39 4.26 -2.14 -5.33
CA ILE A 39 4.10 -0.73 -5.70
C ILE A 39 2.83 -0.58 -6.52
N LEU A 40 2.04 0.44 -6.19
CA LEU A 40 0.83 0.78 -6.93
C LEU A 40 1.10 2.06 -7.71
N SER A 41 0.93 2.00 -9.03
CA SER A 41 1.17 3.13 -9.90
C SER A 41 -0.11 3.59 -10.57
N GLY A 42 -0.12 4.84 -11.01
CA GLY A 42 -1.27 5.43 -11.67
C GLY A 42 -1.10 6.92 -11.81
N LYS A 43 -2.17 7.67 -11.63
CA LYS A 43 -2.15 9.13 -11.72
C LYS A 43 -2.93 9.72 -10.57
N GLY A 44 -2.33 10.73 -9.91
CA GLY A 44 -2.95 11.36 -8.77
C GLY A 44 -3.15 10.36 -7.65
N LYS A 45 -4.40 10.14 -7.28
CA LYS A 45 -4.77 9.16 -6.26
C LYS A 45 -5.50 7.95 -6.86
N THR A 46 -5.43 7.76 -8.18
CA THR A 46 -6.08 6.64 -8.85
C THR A 46 -5.04 5.61 -9.27
N VAL A 47 -5.15 4.42 -8.73
CA VAL A 47 -4.27 3.30 -9.05
C VAL A 47 -4.69 2.70 -10.38
N GLN A 48 -3.73 2.43 -11.27
CA GLN A 48 -3.97 1.81 -12.56
C GLN A 48 -3.23 0.48 -12.71
N LYS A 49 -2.16 0.27 -11.94
CA LYS A 49 -1.35 -0.94 -12.06
C LYS A 49 -0.70 -1.29 -10.73
N ALA A 50 -0.58 -2.59 -10.47
CA ALA A 50 0.12 -3.11 -9.30
C ALA A 50 1.35 -3.90 -9.73
N PHE A 51 2.46 -3.69 -9.04
CA PHE A 51 3.70 -4.42 -9.26
C PHE A 51 4.05 -5.18 -8.00
N GLU A 52 4.14 -6.50 -8.10
CA GLU A 52 4.65 -7.31 -7.01
C GLU A 52 6.17 -7.12 -6.93
N VAL A 53 6.66 -6.93 -5.72
CA VAL A 53 8.08 -6.70 -5.47
C VAL A 53 8.55 -7.74 -4.46
N HIS A 54 9.76 -8.26 -4.68
CA HIS A 54 10.32 -9.24 -3.77
C HIS A 54 10.66 -8.60 -2.42
N ASN A 55 10.24 -9.26 -1.33
CA ASN A 55 10.61 -8.85 0.02
C ASN A 55 11.99 -9.41 0.33
N ALA A 56 12.99 -8.54 0.33
CA ALA A 56 14.38 -8.95 0.56
C ALA A 56 14.63 -9.45 1.98
N GLU A 57 13.76 -9.06 2.93
CA GLU A 57 13.86 -9.52 4.32
C GLU A 57 13.34 -10.95 4.49
N GLN A 58 12.40 -11.36 3.64
CA GLN A 58 11.73 -12.66 3.73
C GLN A 58 11.26 -12.94 5.17
N SER A 59 10.56 -11.97 5.74
CA SER A 59 10.17 -11.98 7.16
C SER A 59 8.65 -11.94 7.31
N PRO A 60 8.09 -12.57 8.36
CA PRO A 60 6.67 -12.46 8.65
C PRO A 60 6.27 -11.14 9.33
N THR A 61 7.24 -10.28 9.71
CA THR A 61 6.97 -9.09 10.50
C THR A 61 7.54 -7.81 9.93
N ARG A 62 8.27 -7.89 8.81
CA ARG A 62 8.87 -6.69 8.20
C ARG A 62 9.16 -6.94 6.73
N TYR A 63 9.34 -5.87 5.99
CA TYR A 63 9.70 -6.00 4.58
C TYR A 63 10.70 -4.93 4.18
N SER A 64 11.45 -5.26 3.14
CA SER A 64 12.32 -4.32 2.44
C SER A 64 12.24 -4.68 0.96
N MET A 65 11.90 -3.72 0.13
CA MET A 65 11.76 -3.97 -1.29
C MET A 65 13.12 -4.21 -1.93
N SER A 66 13.23 -5.28 -2.72
CA SER A 66 14.43 -5.58 -3.50
C SER A 66 14.82 -4.36 -4.35
N PRO A 67 16.04 -3.83 -4.21
CA PRO A 67 16.44 -2.66 -5.01
C PRO A 67 16.39 -2.91 -6.51
N LEU A 68 16.72 -4.11 -6.96
CA LEU A 68 16.67 -4.45 -8.38
C LEU A 68 15.23 -4.44 -8.89
N ASP A 69 14.30 -4.99 -8.11
CA ASP A 69 12.89 -4.97 -8.48
C ASP A 69 12.36 -3.54 -8.51
N GLN A 70 12.74 -2.72 -7.52
CA GLN A 70 12.33 -1.31 -7.52
C GLN A 70 12.78 -0.60 -8.78
N LEU A 71 14.02 -0.82 -9.19
CA LEU A 71 14.56 -0.18 -10.39
C LEU A 71 13.74 -0.57 -11.62
N LYS A 72 13.43 -1.87 -11.75
CA LYS A 72 12.63 -2.35 -12.88
C LYS A 72 11.24 -1.73 -12.90
N VAL A 73 10.62 -1.60 -11.73
CA VAL A 73 9.29 -1.00 -11.60
C VAL A 73 9.35 0.48 -12.00
N PHE A 74 10.34 1.22 -11.51
CA PHE A 74 10.48 2.64 -11.83
C PHE A 74 10.71 2.85 -13.33
N GLU A 75 11.49 1.98 -13.97
CA GLU A 75 11.71 2.06 -15.42
C GLU A 75 10.40 1.83 -16.17
N GLU A 76 9.61 0.87 -15.76
CA GLU A 76 8.34 0.60 -16.42
C GLU A 76 7.34 1.73 -16.19
N MET A 77 7.29 2.28 -14.97
CA MET A 77 6.44 3.43 -14.67
C MET A 77 6.78 4.61 -15.57
N GLU A 78 8.05 4.85 -15.78
CA GLU A 78 8.49 5.96 -16.63
C GLU A 78 8.06 5.72 -18.07
N ARG A 79 8.24 4.50 -18.59
CA ARG A 79 7.82 4.18 -19.95
C ARG A 79 6.32 4.37 -20.16
N GLU A 80 5.52 4.11 -19.14
CA GLU A 80 4.06 4.21 -19.22
C GLU A 80 3.52 5.54 -18.73
N SER A 81 4.41 6.47 -18.39
CA SER A 81 4.03 7.81 -17.90
C SER A 81 3.15 7.75 -16.66
N MET A 82 3.45 6.82 -15.76
CA MET A 82 2.71 6.66 -14.50
C MET A 82 3.55 7.13 -13.31
N GLU A 83 2.84 7.51 -12.25
CA GLU A 83 3.43 7.94 -10.99
C GLU A 83 3.26 6.86 -9.93
N MET A 84 4.11 6.87 -8.92
CA MET A 84 3.87 6.04 -7.73
C MET A 84 2.73 6.67 -6.93
N VAL A 85 1.65 5.91 -6.76
CA VAL A 85 0.49 6.34 -5.97
C VAL A 85 0.62 5.84 -4.55
N ALA A 86 1.06 4.60 -4.38
CA ALA A 86 1.14 3.96 -3.07
C ALA A 86 2.14 2.83 -3.07
N VAL A 87 2.55 2.44 -1.88
CA VAL A 87 3.20 1.16 -1.66
C VAL A 87 2.22 0.29 -0.87
N TYR A 88 2.34 -1.04 -1.00
CA TYR A 88 1.51 -1.93 -0.19
C TYR A 88 2.36 -3.04 0.40
N HIS A 89 1.91 -3.55 1.54
CA HIS A 89 2.50 -4.74 2.13
C HIS A 89 1.44 -5.46 2.96
N SER A 90 1.73 -6.68 3.36
CA SER A 90 0.80 -7.48 4.15
C SER A 90 1.27 -7.62 5.59
N HIS A 91 0.29 -7.76 6.48
CA HIS A 91 0.49 -8.19 7.86
C HIS A 91 -0.15 -9.57 7.98
N PRO A 92 0.64 -10.66 7.88
CA PRO A 92 0.04 -12.00 7.89
C PRO A 92 -0.68 -12.35 9.18
N GLN A 93 -0.25 -11.79 10.32
CA GLN A 93 -0.74 -12.20 11.63
C GLN A 93 -1.29 -11.07 12.49
N THR A 94 -1.18 -9.83 12.02
CA THR A 94 -1.59 -8.66 12.80
C THR A 94 -2.63 -7.82 12.06
N ILE A 95 -3.19 -6.85 12.75
CA ILE A 95 -4.23 -5.97 12.18
C ILE A 95 -3.64 -5.08 11.09
N ALA A 96 -4.52 -4.50 10.27
CA ALA A 96 -4.15 -3.59 9.18
C ALA A 96 -3.91 -2.19 9.75
N PHE A 97 -2.81 -2.06 10.49
CA PHE A 97 -2.38 -0.77 11.04
C PHE A 97 -0.86 -0.72 11.02
N PRO A 98 -0.25 0.44 10.69
CA PRO A 98 1.21 0.51 10.59
C PRO A 98 1.90 0.10 11.88
N SER A 99 2.89 -0.80 11.74
CA SER A 99 3.73 -1.18 12.87
C SER A 99 4.75 -0.08 13.16
N GLU A 100 5.43 -0.21 14.29
CA GLU A 100 6.51 0.72 14.64
C GLU A 100 7.59 0.73 13.55
N THR A 101 7.92 -0.45 13.02
CA THR A 101 8.88 -0.57 11.93
C THR A 101 8.36 0.11 10.66
N ASP A 102 7.08 -0.07 10.34
CA ASP A 102 6.47 0.58 9.18
C ASP A 102 6.60 2.10 9.25
N VAL A 103 6.37 2.67 10.45
CA VAL A 103 6.48 4.11 10.65
C VAL A 103 7.91 4.59 10.47
N LYS A 104 8.87 3.85 11.02
CA LYS A 104 10.30 4.21 10.91
C LYS A 104 10.80 4.20 9.48
N LEU A 105 10.23 3.33 8.64
CA LEU A 105 10.69 3.15 7.26
C LEU A 105 9.83 3.88 6.23
N ALA A 106 8.90 4.72 6.68
CA ALA A 106 8.06 5.49 5.78
C ALA A 106 8.77 6.79 5.41
N PHE A 107 9.31 6.83 4.19
CA PHE A 107 10.13 7.96 3.74
C PHE A 107 9.37 9.00 2.92
N TYR A 108 8.18 8.65 2.43
CA TYR A 108 7.44 9.48 1.47
C TYR A 108 6.02 9.72 1.97
N PRO A 109 5.80 10.82 2.76
CA PRO A 109 4.45 11.07 3.32
C PRO A 109 3.37 11.27 2.26
N GLU A 110 3.74 11.74 1.06
CA GLU A 110 2.80 11.93 -0.04
C GLU A 110 2.39 10.64 -0.73
N ILE A 111 3.10 9.53 -0.44
CA ILE A 111 2.80 8.22 -0.99
C ILE A 111 1.98 7.45 0.05
N SER A 112 0.80 6.98 -0.35
CA SER A 112 -0.05 6.20 0.55
C SER A 112 0.58 4.86 0.87
N SER A 113 0.32 4.38 2.09
CA SER A 113 0.71 3.02 2.51
C SER A 113 -0.55 2.20 2.65
N VAL A 114 -0.65 1.12 1.87
CA VAL A 114 -1.80 0.21 1.92
C VAL A 114 -1.37 -1.08 2.62
N ILE A 115 -2.12 -1.48 3.63
CA ILE A 115 -1.80 -2.67 4.42
C ILE A 115 -2.91 -3.69 4.27
N ILE A 116 -2.54 -4.93 3.96
CA ILE A 116 -3.46 -6.06 3.82
C ILE A 116 -3.26 -6.96 5.02
N SER A 117 -4.26 -7.09 5.87
CA SER A 117 -4.20 -7.98 7.02
C SER A 117 -4.82 -9.32 6.70
N LEU A 118 -4.09 -10.39 7.01
CA LEU A 118 -4.59 -11.76 6.94
C LEU A 118 -4.80 -12.34 8.33
N LYS A 119 -4.96 -11.48 9.35
CA LYS A 119 -5.20 -11.96 10.71
C LYS A 119 -6.42 -12.88 10.76
N ASP A 120 -7.47 -12.55 10.00
CA ASP A 120 -8.57 -13.44 9.70
C ASP A 120 -8.46 -13.78 8.22
N GLU A 121 -7.94 -14.95 7.90
CA GLU A 121 -7.66 -15.33 6.51
C GLU A 121 -8.93 -15.43 5.67
N ASP A 122 -10.06 -15.72 6.29
CA ASP A 122 -11.33 -15.81 5.57
C ASP A 122 -11.91 -14.43 5.26
N ASN A 123 -11.46 -13.41 5.97
CA ASN A 123 -11.95 -12.03 5.79
C ASN A 123 -10.78 -11.06 5.78
N PRO A 124 -9.98 -11.04 4.69
CA PRO A 124 -8.85 -10.10 4.59
C PRO A 124 -9.32 -8.65 4.71
N VAL A 125 -8.53 -7.83 5.39
CA VAL A 125 -8.83 -6.41 5.58
C VAL A 125 -7.75 -5.59 4.89
N MET A 126 -8.17 -4.58 4.12
CA MET A 126 -7.26 -3.69 3.44
C MET A 126 -7.53 -2.27 3.90
N LYS A 127 -6.49 -1.57 4.36
CA LYS A 127 -6.61 -0.19 4.82
C LYS A 127 -5.46 0.66 4.29
N ALA A 128 -5.71 1.94 4.12
CA ALA A 128 -4.71 2.88 3.60
C ALA A 128 -4.42 3.97 4.63
N PHE A 129 -3.18 4.43 4.61
CA PHE A 129 -2.69 5.44 5.55
C PHE A 129 -1.73 6.39 4.85
N SER A 130 -1.71 7.63 5.34
CA SER A 130 -0.61 8.54 5.09
C SER A 130 0.24 8.57 6.36
N ILE A 131 1.51 8.21 6.24
CA ILE A 131 2.41 8.14 7.39
C ILE A 131 3.31 9.35 7.35
N GLY A 132 3.05 10.32 8.21
CA GLY A 132 3.85 11.51 8.35
C GLY A 132 4.91 11.34 9.41
N LYS A 133 5.70 12.40 9.62
CA LYS A 133 6.79 12.39 10.57
C LYS A 133 6.30 12.20 12.01
N ASP A 134 5.16 12.82 12.35
CA ASP A 134 4.67 12.84 13.72
C ASP A 134 3.29 12.19 13.88
N ALA A 135 2.68 11.73 12.81
CA ALA A 135 1.32 11.23 12.89
C ALA A 135 0.99 10.27 11.76
N ILE A 136 0.03 9.40 12.01
CA ILE A 136 -0.52 8.46 11.04
C ILE A 136 -1.96 8.91 10.76
N TYR A 137 -2.27 9.13 9.48
CA TYR A 137 -3.59 9.59 9.06
C TYR A 137 -4.25 8.50 8.22
N PRO A 138 -5.43 7.98 8.64
CA PRO A 138 -6.15 7.03 7.79
C PRO A 138 -6.64 7.70 6.52
N GLU A 139 -6.60 6.94 5.42
CA GLU A 139 -7.17 7.35 4.14
C GLU A 139 -8.27 6.38 3.77
N GLU A 140 -9.28 6.86 3.06
CA GLU A 140 -10.33 5.98 2.56
C GLU A 140 -9.88 5.30 1.29
N ILE A 141 -10.27 4.02 1.14
CA ILE A 141 -10.07 3.30 -0.12
C ILE A 141 -11.42 3.23 -0.81
N GLU A 142 -11.48 3.83 -1.99
CA GLU A 142 -12.64 3.66 -2.85
C GLU A 142 -12.32 2.55 -3.86
N VAL A 143 -13.05 1.45 -3.81
CA VAL A 143 -12.89 0.36 -4.76
C VAL A 143 -13.71 0.71 -5.98
N ILE A 144 -13.04 0.88 -7.13
CA ILE A 144 -13.72 1.24 -8.37
C ILE A 144 -13.83 0.02 -9.28
N PRO A 145 -14.80 0.04 -10.22
CA PRO A 145 -15.02 -1.10 -11.13
C PRO A 145 -13.82 -1.49 -11.95
#